data_28ea9d7f724ee9d0f7db817e205aece5
#
_entry.id   28ea9d7f724ee9d0f7db817e205aece5
#
_cell.length_a   1.000
_cell.length_b   1.000
_cell.length_c   1.000
_cell.angle_alpha   90.00
_cell.angle_beta   90.00
_cell.angle_gamma   90.00
#
_symmetry.space_group_name_H-M   'P 1'
#
loop_
_entity.id
_entity.type
_entity.pdbx_description
1 polymer ?
#
loop_
_entity_poly.entity_id
_entity_poly.type
_entity_poly.pdbx_seq_one_letter_code
_entity_poly.pdbx_strand_id
1 'polypeptide(L)'
;ASIMATDYTDGLALKAMKNIFTYLPAAYENGPHDAKAREQMATASTMAGMAFANAFLGVCHSIAHKLGAFHHLPHGIANAILITDVMRFNAAEVPAKMGTFSQYAYPHCKERYLECANFLGIQGKNDDEKFENFLTAIEELKAKVGIKKTIKDYGVDEKYFLDTLDDMVEQAFDDQCTGANPRYPLMREIKEMYLKAYYGK
;
A
#
# COMPACT_ATOMS: atom_id res chain seq x y z
N ALA A 1 7.94 -3.38 3.66
CA ALA A 1 9.02 -2.52 3.16
C ALA A 1 9.24 -1.26 4.02
N SER A 2 8.77 -1.26 5.29
CA SER A 2 9.09 -0.21 6.25
C SER A 2 10.59 -0.24 6.59
N ILE A 3 11.20 0.93 6.91
CA ILE A 3 12.58 0.98 7.43
C ILE A 3 12.73 0.32 8.81
N MET A 4 11.63 0.04 9.50
CA MET A 4 11.57 -0.63 10.79
C MET A 4 11.27 -2.14 10.67
N ALA A 5 11.24 -2.69 9.45
CA ALA A 5 10.97 -4.10 9.23
C ALA A 5 12.09 -4.98 9.80
N THR A 6 11.70 -6.15 10.29
CA THR A 6 12.57 -7.20 10.83
C THR A 6 12.13 -8.56 10.31
N ASP A 7 12.98 -9.58 10.42
CA ASP A 7 12.64 -10.96 10.04
C ASP A 7 11.35 -11.45 10.71
N TYR A 8 11.11 -11.03 11.97
CA TYR A 8 9.89 -11.34 12.69
C TYR A 8 8.66 -10.73 12.02
N THR A 9 8.70 -9.42 11.69
CA THR A 9 7.58 -8.73 11.05
C THR A 9 7.37 -9.21 9.63
N ASP A 10 8.44 -9.54 8.92
CA ASP A 10 8.40 -10.06 7.56
C ASP A 10 7.75 -11.44 7.49
N GLY A 11 8.08 -12.34 8.41
CA GLY A 11 7.44 -13.64 8.49
C GLY A 11 5.92 -13.55 8.67
N LEU A 12 5.47 -12.64 9.54
CA LEU A 12 4.04 -12.36 9.73
C LEU A 12 3.39 -11.74 8.50
N ALA A 13 4.03 -10.72 7.91
CA ALA A 13 3.51 -10.01 6.75
C ALA A 13 3.41 -10.90 5.51
N LEU A 14 4.44 -11.68 5.21
CA LEU A 14 4.45 -12.64 4.09
C LEU A 14 3.34 -13.68 4.23
N LYS A 15 3.18 -14.25 5.43
CA LYS A 15 2.12 -15.24 5.67
C LYS A 15 0.73 -14.61 5.57
N ALA A 16 0.53 -13.41 6.13
CA ALA A 16 -0.72 -12.66 5.99
C ALA A 16 -1.04 -12.41 4.52
N MET A 17 -0.07 -11.92 3.75
CA MET A 17 -0.21 -11.64 2.33
C MET A 17 -0.62 -12.90 1.54
N LYS A 18 0.04 -14.05 1.79
CA LYS A 18 -0.33 -15.32 1.14
C LYS A 18 -1.76 -15.72 1.44
N ASN A 19 -2.19 -15.60 2.69
CA ASN A 19 -3.57 -15.89 3.08
C ASN A 19 -4.57 -14.95 2.39
N ILE A 20 -4.25 -13.64 2.30
CA ILE A 20 -5.08 -12.66 1.60
C ILE A 20 -5.25 -13.05 0.13
N PHE A 21 -4.15 -13.29 -0.59
CA PHE A 21 -4.21 -13.68 -2.01
C PHE A 21 -4.98 -14.98 -2.24
N THR A 22 -4.93 -15.90 -1.27
CA THR A 22 -5.59 -17.20 -1.40
C THR A 22 -7.08 -17.16 -1.05
N TYR A 23 -7.46 -16.43 0.00
CA TYR A 23 -8.78 -16.56 0.61
C TYR A 23 -9.66 -15.32 0.52
N LEU A 24 -9.11 -14.13 0.25
CA LEU A 24 -9.93 -12.91 0.21
C LEU A 24 -11.05 -12.96 -0.84
N PRO A 25 -10.85 -13.45 -2.07
CA PRO A 25 -11.95 -13.56 -3.04
C PRO A 25 -13.08 -14.47 -2.53
N ALA A 26 -12.74 -15.65 -2.01
CA ALA A 26 -13.73 -16.58 -1.47
C ALA A 26 -14.47 -16.01 -0.25
N ALA A 27 -13.75 -15.33 0.64
CA ALA A 27 -14.35 -14.67 1.79
C ALA A 27 -15.28 -13.51 1.39
N TYR A 28 -14.97 -12.82 0.31
CA TYR A 28 -15.79 -11.74 -0.24
C TYR A 28 -17.05 -12.28 -0.91
N GLU A 29 -16.92 -13.29 -1.76
CA GLU A 29 -18.04 -13.85 -2.54
C GLU A 29 -18.98 -14.70 -1.70
N ASN A 30 -18.47 -15.50 -0.77
CA ASN A 30 -19.22 -16.53 -0.06
C ASN A 30 -18.93 -16.57 1.44
N GLY A 31 -18.46 -15.48 2.04
CA GLY A 31 -18.05 -15.42 3.44
C GLY A 31 -19.05 -15.95 4.45
N PRO A 32 -20.37 -15.73 4.32
CA PRO A 32 -21.36 -16.30 5.25
C PRO A 32 -21.39 -17.82 5.30
N HIS A 33 -20.93 -18.50 4.23
CA HIS A 33 -20.99 -19.94 4.06
C HIS A 33 -19.60 -20.60 3.94
N ASP A 34 -18.51 -19.81 3.93
CA ASP A 34 -17.13 -20.30 3.89
C ASP A 34 -16.39 -19.97 5.19
N ALA A 35 -16.61 -20.82 6.19
CA ALA A 35 -15.99 -20.68 7.51
C ALA A 35 -14.45 -20.68 7.42
N LYS A 36 -13.86 -21.46 6.50
CA LYS A 36 -12.42 -21.55 6.32
C LYS A 36 -11.84 -20.25 5.76
N ALA A 37 -12.44 -19.70 4.72
CA ALA A 37 -12.00 -18.44 4.17
C ALA A 37 -12.10 -17.31 5.20
N ARG A 38 -13.18 -17.28 5.98
CA ARG A 38 -13.37 -16.33 7.08
C ARG A 38 -12.29 -16.46 8.16
N GLU A 39 -12.01 -17.68 8.61
CA GLU A 39 -10.96 -17.96 9.59
C GLU A 39 -9.58 -17.52 9.09
N GLN A 40 -9.24 -17.86 7.84
CA GLN A 40 -7.95 -17.49 7.25
C GLN A 40 -7.80 -15.98 7.07
N MET A 41 -8.89 -15.28 6.74
CA MET A 41 -8.89 -13.82 6.66
C MET A 41 -8.76 -13.16 8.05
N ALA A 42 -9.43 -13.68 9.08
CA ALA A 42 -9.28 -13.21 10.45
C ALA A 42 -7.84 -13.40 10.94
N THR A 43 -7.26 -14.56 10.67
CA THR A 43 -5.85 -14.86 10.98
C THR A 43 -4.91 -13.92 10.23
N ALA A 44 -5.13 -13.69 8.93
CA ALA A 44 -4.31 -12.79 8.13
C ALA A 44 -4.37 -11.34 8.64
N SER A 45 -5.56 -10.87 9.02
CA SER A 45 -5.75 -9.54 9.61
C SER A 45 -4.98 -9.39 10.91
N THR A 46 -5.04 -10.40 11.80
CA THR A 46 -4.30 -10.39 13.06
C THR A 46 -2.79 -10.38 12.83
N MET A 47 -2.29 -11.24 11.92
CA MET A 47 -0.85 -11.29 11.60
C MET A 47 -0.37 -9.98 10.97
N ALA A 48 -1.13 -9.38 10.07
CA ALA A 48 -0.82 -8.08 9.50
C ALA A 48 -0.79 -6.99 10.58
N GLY A 49 -1.76 -7.00 11.51
CA GLY A 49 -1.80 -6.12 12.66
C GLY A 49 -0.56 -6.22 13.53
N MET A 50 -0.14 -7.45 13.88
CA MET A 50 1.09 -7.70 14.65
C MET A 50 2.34 -7.25 13.89
N ALA A 51 2.39 -7.44 12.57
CA ALA A 51 3.50 -7.00 11.74
C ALA A 51 3.65 -5.47 11.77
N PHE A 52 2.59 -4.72 11.44
CA PHE A 52 2.69 -3.26 11.40
C PHE A 52 2.76 -2.60 12.79
N ALA A 53 2.24 -3.22 13.84
CA ALA A 53 2.41 -2.72 15.21
C ALA A 53 3.90 -2.68 15.62
N ASN A 54 4.74 -3.53 15.03
CA ASN A 54 6.17 -3.59 15.29
C ASN A 54 7.02 -2.91 14.19
N ALA A 55 6.63 -3.04 12.92
CA ALA A 55 7.37 -2.47 11.79
C ALA A 55 6.88 -1.08 11.39
N PHE A 56 5.81 -0.59 12.01
CA PHE A 56 5.13 0.64 11.65
C PHE A 56 4.57 0.62 10.21
N LEU A 57 4.09 1.77 9.74
CA LEU A 57 3.43 1.94 8.46
C LEU A 57 4.27 2.86 7.55
N GLY A 58 3.72 3.32 6.44
CA GLY A 58 4.39 4.21 5.50
C GLY A 58 3.44 5.23 4.89
N VAL A 59 3.92 5.96 3.89
CA VAL A 59 3.21 7.06 3.24
C VAL A 59 1.84 6.67 2.68
N CYS A 60 1.64 5.40 2.32
CA CYS A 60 0.32 4.91 1.89
C CYS A 60 -0.74 5.18 2.96
N HIS A 61 -0.43 4.88 4.22
CA HIS A 61 -1.33 5.13 5.35
C HIS A 61 -1.47 6.62 5.65
N SER A 62 -0.38 7.38 5.57
CA SER A 62 -0.43 8.84 5.76
C SER A 62 -1.40 9.51 4.80
N ILE A 63 -1.34 9.15 3.52
CA ILE A 63 -2.25 9.63 2.48
C ILE A 63 -3.69 9.13 2.74
N ALA A 64 -3.86 7.84 3.06
CA ALA A 64 -5.16 7.23 3.32
C ALA A 64 -5.86 7.83 4.54
N HIS A 65 -5.13 8.20 5.60
CA HIS A 65 -5.69 8.85 6.79
C HIS A 65 -6.40 10.15 6.43
N LYS A 66 -5.82 10.96 5.55
CA LYS A 66 -6.40 12.26 5.16
C LYS A 66 -7.58 12.06 4.22
N LEU A 67 -7.54 11.07 3.32
CA LEU A 67 -8.71 10.71 2.52
C LEU A 67 -9.91 10.28 3.40
N GLY A 68 -9.64 9.57 4.48
CA GLY A 68 -10.66 9.25 5.48
C GLY A 68 -11.19 10.47 6.22
N ALA A 69 -10.29 11.35 6.67
CA ALA A 69 -10.65 12.54 7.46
C ALA A 69 -11.42 13.59 6.64
N PHE A 70 -11.00 13.88 5.42
CA PHE A 70 -11.57 14.95 4.58
C PHE A 70 -12.72 14.46 3.70
N HIS A 71 -12.65 13.23 3.20
CA HIS A 71 -13.59 12.71 2.20
C HIS A 71 -14.36 11.47 2.64
N HIS A 72 -14.21 11.06 3.89
CA HIS A 72 -14.93 9.92 4.48
C HIS A 72 -14.73 8.59 3.73
N LEU A 73 -13.62 8.46 2.97
CA LEU A 73 -13.29 7.18 2.35
C LEU A 73 -12.96 6.14 3.43
N PRO A 74 -13.56 4.95 3.38
CA PRO A 74 -13.20 3.87 4.30
C PRO A 74 -11.70 3.56 4.21
N HIS A 75 -11.05 3.42 5.37
CA HIS A 75 -9.58 3.31 5.47
C HIS A 75 -8.99 2.22 4.57
N GLY A 76 -9.59 1.02 4.55
CA GLY A 76 -9.12 -0.07 3.71
C GLY A 76 -9.24 0.24 2.20
N ILE A 77 -10.30 0.94 1.79
CA ILE A 77 -10.50 1.37 0.41
C ILE A 77 -9.45 2.42 0.02
N ALA A 78 -9.24 3.42 0.86
CA ALA A 78 -8.24 4.45 0.62
C ALA A 78 -6.83 3.85 0.42
N ASN A 79 -6.41 2.94 1.31
CA ASN A 79 -5.15 2.23 1.15
C ASN A 79 -5.10 1.36 -0.12
N ALA A 80 -6.18 0.66 -0.45
CA ALA A 80 -6.23 -0.20 -1.63
C ALA A 80 -6.12 0.59 -2.94
N ILE A 81 -6.69 1.79 -3.03
CA ILE A 81 -6.54 2.66 -4.21
C ILE A 81 -5.08 3.09 -4.38
N LEU A 82 -4.41 3.42 -3.30
CA LEU A 82 -3.07 4.03 -3.28
C LEU A 82 -1.93 3.03 -3.44
N ILE A 83 -2.10 1.77 -3.01
CA ILE A 83 -0.99 0.88 -2.70
C ILE A 83 -0.04 0.64 -3.87
N THR A 84 -0.52 0.43 -5.09
CA THR A 84 0.32 0.12 -6.25
C THR A 84 1.12 1.32 -6.72
N ASP A 85 0.56 2.54 -6.63
CA ASP A 85 1.28 3.76 -6.95
C ASP A 85 2.34 4.09 -5.89
N VAL A 86 2.03 3.89 -4.62
CA VAL A 86 3.01 4.02 -3.54
C VAL A 86 4.12 2.97 -3.67
N MET A 87 3.81 1.74 -4.07
CA MET A 87 4.83 0.72 -4.33
C MET A 87 5.77 1.12 -5.47
N ARG A 88 5.24 1.68 -6.58
CA ARG A 88 6.08 2.25 -7.65
C ARG A 88 6.95 3.40 -7.17
N PHE A 89 6.38 4.32 -6.39
CA PHE A 89 7.13 5.40 -5.77
C PHE A 89 8.27 4.89 -4.91
N ASN A 90 8.01 3.92 -4.04
CA ASN A 90 9.01 3.35 -3.16
C ASN A 90 10.10 2.54 -3.90
N ALA A 91 9.74 1.88 -5.01
CA ALA A 91 10.66 1.05 -5.80
C ALA A 91 11.55 1.86 -6.75
N ALA A 92 11.25 3.14 -6.97
CA ALA A 92 12.06 4.01 -7.83
C ALA A 92 13.43 4.32 -7.21
N GLU A 93 14.40 4.68 -8.05
CA GLU A 93 15.72 5.11 -7.59
C GLU A 93 15.62 6.28 -6.62
N VAL A 94 16.39 6.19 -5.53
CA VAL A 94 16.41 7.22 -4.51
C VAL A 94 17.30 8.37 -4.94
N PRO A 95 16.83 9.63 -4.86
CA PRO A 95 17.69 10.78 -5.09
C PRO A 95 18.93 10.76 -4.17
N ALA A 96 20.07 11.18 -4.67
CA ALA A 96 21.37 11.16 -3.96
C ALA A 96 21.32 11.81 -2.56
N LYS A 97 20.50 12.84 -2.37
CA LYS A 97 20.29 13.48 -1.06
C LYS A 97 19.74 12.55 0.02
N MET A 98 18.94 11.58 -0.34
CA MET A 98 18.39 10.63 0.64
C MET A 98 19.42 9.63 1.13
N GLY A 99 20.40 9.27 0.32
CA GLY A 99 21.52 8.39 0.70
C GLY A 99 22.47 8.99 1.74
N THR A 100 22.33 10.27 2.07
CA THR A 100 23.12 10.95 3.11
C THR A 100 22.73 10.49 4.53
N PHE A 101 21.48 10.07 4.72
CA PHE A 101 20.97 9.61 6.02
C PHE A 101 21.04 8.08 6.10
N SER A 102 21.63 7.55 7.16
CA SER A 102 21.86 6.11 7.31
C SER A 102 20.60 5.25 7.22
N GLN A 103 19.44 5.75 7.69
CA GLN A 103 18.16 5.05 7.58
C GLN A 103 17.67 4.90 6.13
N TYR A 104 18.19 5.71 5.20
CA TYR A 104 17.86 5.66 3.77
C TYR A 104 19.04 5.18 2.92
N ALA A 105 20.15 4.75 3.56
CA ALA A 105 21.35 4.28 2.87
C ALA A 105 21.04 3.12 1.90
N TYR A 106 20.02 2.34 2.22
CA TYR A 106 19.61 1.17 1.42
C TYR A 106 18.08 1.05 1.38
N PRO A 107 17.37 1.87 0.64
CA PRO A 107 15.97 1.61 0.37
C PRO A 107 15.86 0.47 -0.66
N HIS A 108 16.28 -0.75 -0.29
CA HIS A 108 16.15 -1.97 -1.10
C HIS A 108 14.67 -2.35 -1.30
N CYS A 109 13.83 -1.35 -1.49
CA CYS A 109 12.38 -1.53 -1.48
C CYS A 109 11.93 -2.41 -2.64
N LYS A 110 12.54 -2.25 -3.82
CA LYS A 110 12.25 -3.08 -4.97
C LYS A 110 12.61 -4.54 -4.71
N GLU A 111 13.78 -4.82 -4.13
CA GLU A 111 14.21 -6.17 -3.73
C GLU A 111 13.20 -6.78 -2.74
N ARG A 112 12.75 -6.01 -1.75
CA ARG A 112 11.74 -6.46 -0.79
C ARG A 112 10.39 -6.78 -1.45
N TYR A 113 9.99 -6.04 -2.47
CA TYR A 113 8.80 -6.37 -3.26
C TYR A 113 9.01 -7.62 -4.13
N LEU A 114 10.21 -7.84 -4.64
CA LEU A 114 10.56 -9.06 -5.37
C LEU A 114 10.56 -10.29 -4.46
N GLU A 115 10.97 -10.17 -3.20
CA GLU A 115 10.82 -11.22 -2.19
C GLU A 115 9.33 -11.59 -1.98
N CYS A 116 8.47 -10.57 -1.89
CA CYS A 116 7.03 -10.77 -1.80
C CYS A 116 6.47 -11.50 -3.03
N ALA A 117 6.88 -11.09 -4.22
CA ALA A 117 6.49 -11.72 -5.48
C ALA A 117 6.94 -13.18 -5.53
N ASN A 118 8.19 -13.46 -5.16
CA ASN A 118 8.74 -14.82 -5.10
C ASN A 118 7.95 -15.71 -4.11
N PHE A 119 7.62 -15.17 -2.94
CA PHE A 119 6.85 -15.90 -1.91
C PHE A 119 5.43 -16.26 -2.39
N LEU A 120 4.84 -15.41 -3.23
CA LEU A 120 3.56 -15.67 -3.87
C LEU A 120 3.67 -16.54 -5.12
N GLY A 121 4.88 -16.86 -5.61
CA GLY A 121 5.10 -17.64 -6.82
C GLY A 121 4.94 -16.84 -8.11
N ILE A 122 4.97 -15.51 -8.04
CA ILE A 122 4.86 -14.63 -9.20
C ILE A 122 6.18 -14.60 -9.95
N GLN A 123 6.13 -14.82 -11.26
CA GLN A 123 7.30 -14.90 -12.14
C GLN A 123 7.42 -13.66 -13.04
N GLY A 124 8.58 -13.46 -13.64
CA GLY A 124 8.88 -12.46 -14.67
C GLY A 124 10.22 -12.83 -15.34
N LYS A 125 10.46 -12.35 -16.54
CA LYS A 125 11.71 -12.60 -17.29
C LYS A 125 12.92 -11.89 -16.68
N ASN A 126 12.64 -10.81 -15.95
CA ASN A 126 13.58 -10.02 -15.19
C ASN A 126 12.88 -9.40 -13.98
N ASP A 127 13.63 -8.69 -13.14
CA ASP A 127 13.11 -8.08 -11.91
C ASP A 127 12.06 -6.99 -12.18
N ASP A 128 12.22 -6.22 -13.26
CA ASP A 128 11.23 -5.19 -13.63
C ASP A 128 9.89 -5.83 -14.01
N GLU A 129 9.91 -6.83 -14.88
CA GLU A 129 8.70 -7.55 -15.27
C GLU A 129 8.07 -8.28 -14.08
N LYS A 130 8.87 -8.90 -13.22
CA LYS A 130 8.37 -9.55 -12.00
C LYS A 130 7.70 -8.56 -11.07
N PHE A 131 8.29 -7.39 -10.86
CA PHE A 131 7.70 -6.32 -10.06
C PHE A 131 6.36 -5.85 -10.65
N GLU A 132 6.29 -5.59 -11.96
CA GLU A 132 5.04 -5.19 -12.61
C GLU A 132 3.98 -6.31 -12.56
N ASN A 133 4.36 -7.56 -12.69
CA ASN A 133 3.46 -8.70 -12.53
C ASN A 133 2.92 -8.79 -11.10
N PHE A 134 3.72 -8.44 -10.08
CA PHE A 134 3.25 -8.36 -8.71
C PHE A 134 2.21 -7.25 -8.52
N LEU A 135 2.46 -6.07 -9.06
CA LEU A 135 1.49 -4.97 -9.02
C LEU A 135 0.19 -5.35 -9.76
N THR A 136 0.32 -6.00 -10.91
CA THR A 136 -0.83 -6.51 -11.66
C THR A 136 -1.64 -7.52 -10.84
N ALA A 137 -1.00 -8.44 -10.14
CA ALA A 137 -1.69 -9.40 -9.27
C ALA A 137 -2.46 -8.71 -8.13
N ILE A 138 -1.91 -7.60 -7.58
CA ILE A 138 -2.63 -6.78 -6.60
C ILE A 138 -3.86 -6.11 -7.23
N GLU A 139 -3.71 -5.52 -8.41
CA GLU A 139 -4.83 -4.88 -9.13
C GLU A 139 -5.94 -5.88 -9.49
N GLU A 140 -5.57 -7.08 -9.93
CA GLU A 140 -6.53 -8.16 -10.19
C GLU A 140 -7.26 -8.59 -8.91
N LEU A 141 -6.56 -8.69 -7.79
CA LEU A 141 -7.18 -8.99 -6.50
C LEU A 141 -8.16 -7.90 -6.08
N LYS A 142 -7.78 -6.62 -6.21
CA LYS A 142 -8.67 -5.47 -5.97
C LYS A 142 -9.92 -5.54 -6.83
N ALA A 143 -9.78 -5.83 -8.11
CA ALA A 143 -10.91 -5.94 -9.03
C ALA A 143 -11.86 -7.09 -8.65
N LYS A 144 -11.33 -8.25 -8.22
CA LYS A 144 -12.13 -9.40 -7.77
C LYS A 144 -13.00 -9.08 -6.56
N VAL A 145 -12.58 -8.17 -5.70
CA VAL A 145 -13.35 -7.76 -4.50
C VAL A 145 -14.05 -6.41 -4.65
N GLY A 146 -14.20 -5.95 -5.90
CA GLY A 146 -15.01 -4.77 -6.22
C GLY A 146 -14.40 -3.42 -5.84
N ILE A 147 -13.08 -3.35 -5.58
CA ILE A 147 -12.40 -2.07 -5.37
C ILE A 147 -12.37 -1.27 -6.67
N LYS A 148 -12.90 -0.06 -6.64
CA LYS A 148 -12.88 0.85 -7.79
C LYS A 148 -11.49 1.45 -7.98
N LYS A 149 -11.22 1.93 -9.22
CA LYS A 149 -9.87 2.34 -9.62
C LYS A 149 -9.40 3.66 -9.02
N THR A 150 -10.33 4.62 -8.86
CA THR A 150 -9.99 6.00 -8.51
C THR A 150 -10.80 6.51 -7.33
N ILE A 151 -10.28 7.55 -6.68
CA ILE A 151 -11.01 8.27 -5.63
C ILE A 151 -12.32 8.86 -6.20
N LYS A 152 -12.27 9.38 -7.44
CA LYS A 152 -13.42 9.93 -8.15
C LYS A 152 -14.55 8.91 -8.31
N ASP A 153 -14.22 7.65 -8.56
CA ASP A 153 -15.23 6.58 -8.72
C ASP A 153 -16.03 6.32 -7.44
N TYR A 154 -15.52 6.73 -6.29
CA TYR A 154 -16.23 6.67 -5.00
C TYR A 154 -17.11 7.89 -4.72
N GLY A 155 -17.24 8.80 -5.68
CA GLY A 155 -18.13 9.96 -5.59
C GLY A 155 -17.56 11.14 -4.83
N VAL A 156 -16.25 11.18 -4.61
CA VAL A 156 -15.58 12.33 -4.01
C VAL A 156 -15.67 13.52 -4.98
N ASP A 157 -16.25 14.63 -4.50
CA ASP A 157 -16.43 15.84 -5.30
C ASP A 157 -15.07 16.45 -5.68
N GLU A 158 -14.91 16.74 -6.99
CA GLU A 158 -13.65 17.22 -7.55
C GLU A 158 -13.23 18.58 -7.00
N LYS A 159 -14.20 19.50 -6.87
CA LYS A 159 -13.92 20.83 -6.37
C LYS A 159 -13.45 20.76 -4.92
N TYR A 160 -14.18 20.04 -4.08
CA TYR A 160 -13.83 19.88 -2.67
C TYR A 160 -12.50 19.13 -2.49
N PHE A 161 -12.22 18.13 -3.33
CA PHE A 161 -10.92 17.44 -3.34
C PHE A 161 -9.77 18.40 -3.66
N LEU A 162 -9.92 19.24 -4.68
CA LEU A 162 -8.89 20.21 -5.05
C LEU A 162 -8.74 21.33 -4.02
N ASP A 163 -9.85 21.80 -3.43
CA ASP A 163 -9.87 22.84 -2.40
C ASP A 163 -9.14 22.37 -1.11
N THR A 164 -9.17 21.06 -0.81
CA THR A 164 -8.54 20.48 0.40
C THR A 164 -7.19 19.81 0.14
N LEU A 165 -6.75 19.75 -1.12
CA LEU A 165 -5.59 18.96 -1.53
C LEU A 165 -4.30 19.39 -0.83
N ASP A 166 -4.03 20.70 -0.74
CA ASP A 166 -2.79 21.20 -0.15
C ASP A 166 -2.76 20.95 1.37
N ASP A 167 -3.88 21.09 2.06
CA ASP A 167 -4.01 20.75 3.49
C ASP A 167 -3.80 19.25 3.72
N MET A 168 -4.36 18.40 2.85
CA MET A 168 -4.14 16.96 2.93
C MET A 168 -2.67 16.58 2.71
N VAL A 169 -1.99 17.25 1.77
CA VAL A 169 -0.57 17.03 1.48
C VAL A 169 0.29 17.39 2.68
N GLU A 170 0.10 18.56 3.28
CA GLU A 170 0.84 19.02 4.45
C GLU A 170 0.64 18.05 5.62
N GLN A 171 -0.61 17.74 5.93
CA GLN A 171 -0.93 16.82 7.02
C GLN A 171 -0.45 15.38 6.78
N ALA A 172 -0.40 14.90 5.53
CA ALA A 172 0.15 13.59 5.20
C ALA A 172 1.68 13.59 5.30
N PHE A 173 2.32 14.70 4.96
CA PHE A 173 3.77 14.85 5.14
C PHE A 173 4.15 14.80 6.62
N ASP A 174 3.42 15.48 7.50
CA ASP A 174 3.64 15.49 8.93
C ASP A 174 3.09 14.25 9.66
N ASP A 175 2.39 13.36 8.97
CA ASP A 175 1.85 12.15 9.57
C ASP A 175 2.97 11.22 10.06
N GLN A 176 2.80 10.69 11.27
CA GLN A 176 3.79 9.80 11.90
C GLN A 176 4.21 8.61 11.03
N CYS A 177 3.33 8.12 10.15
CA CYS A 177 3.63 6.99 9.29
C CYS A 177 4.61 7.33 8.17
N THR A 178 4.70 8.60 7.76
CA THR A 178 5.58 9.05 6.68
C THR A 178 7.05 8.83 7.02
N GLY A 179 7.42 8.99 8.30
CA GLY A 179 8.80 8.81 8.77
C GLY A 179 9.36 7.38 8.65
N ALA A 180 8.48 6.36 8.61
CA ALA A 180 8.89 4.97 8.45
C ALA A 180 8.83 4.48 6.99
N ASN A 181 8.48 5.35 6.05
CA ASN A 181 8.46 4.99 4.63
C ASN A 181 9.87 4.76 4.09
N PRO A 182 10.12 3.71 3.28
CA PRO A 182 11.46 3.39 2.79
C PRO A 182 12.07 4.46 1.88
N ARG A 183 11.25 5.24 1.22
CA ARG A 183 11.63 6.44 0.49
C ARG A 183 10.93 7.64 1.10
N TYR A 184 11.68 8.61 1.63
CA TYR A 184 11.09 9.81 2.21
C TYR A 184 10.47 10.68 1.10
N PRO A 185 9.14 10.94 1.13
CA PRO A 185 8.47 11.68 0.08
C PRO A 185 8.66 13.19 0.25
N LEU A 186 8.73 13.91 -0.85
CA LEU A 186 8.53 15.36 -0.87
C LEU A 186 7.03 15.68 -0.91
N MET A 187 6.64 16.85 -0.40
CA MET A 187 5.23 17.28 -0.44
C MET A 187 4.65 17.26 -1.87
N ARG A 188 5.44 17.68 -2.87
CA ARG A 188 5.02 17.60 -4.28
C ARG A 188 4.75 16.17 -4.75
N GLU A 189 5.52 15.19 -4.28
CA GLU A 189 5.34 13.78 -4.62
C GLU A 189 4.09 13.19 -3.96
N ILE A 190 3.79 13.63 -2.73
CA ILE A 190 2.51 13.29 -2.05
C ILE A 190 1.34 13.88 -2.84
N LYS A 191 1.45 15.14 -3.29
CA LYS A 191 0.44 15.80 -4.14
C LYS A 191 0.21 15.04 -5.45
N GLU A 192 1.29 14.62 -6.11
CA GLU A 192 1.22 13.80 -7.32
C GLU A 192 0.52 12.46 -7.09
N MET A 193 0.80 11.78 -5.97
CA MET A 193 0.12 10.53 -5.59
C MET A 193 -1.39 10.75 -5.37
N TYR A 194 -1.81 11.83 -4.71
CA TYR A 194 -3.22 12.17 -4.57
C TYR A 194 -3.91 12.42 -5.91
N LEU A 195 -3.30 13.24 -6.77
CA LEU A 195 -3.85 13.56 -8.09
C LEU A 195 -3.96 12.32 -8.97
N LYS A 196 -2.93 11.46 -8.95
CA LYS A 196 -2.93 10.21 -9.68
C LYS A 196 -4.04 9.26 -9.17
N ALA A 197 -4.18 9.14 -7.87
CA ALA A 197 -5.23 8.32 -7.26
C ALA A 197 -6.64 8.87 -7.55
N TYR A 198 -6.79 10.19 -7.70
CA TYR A 198 -8.06 10.82 -8.03
C TYR A 198 -8.44 10.63 -9.49
N TYR A 199 -7.50 10.85 -10.43
CA TYR A 199 -7.77 10.83 -11.88
C TYR A 199 -7.42 9.51 -12.57
N GLY A 200 -6.63 8.64 -11.96
CA GLY A 200 -6.20 7.37 -12.55
C GLY A 200 -5.13 7.51 -13.65
N LYS A 201 -4.34 8.59 -13.64
CA LYS A 201 -3.39 8.92 -14.72
C LYS A 201 -2.00 9.17 -14.17
#